data_5536c128d9f586d56599c451801a7c6c
#
_entry.id   5536c128d9f586d56599c451801a7c6c
#
_cell.length_a   1.000
_cell.length_b   1.000
_cell.length_c   1.000
_cell.angle_alpha   90.00
_cell.angle_beta   90.00
_cell.angle_gamma   90.00
#
_symmetry.space_group_name_H-M   'P 1'
#
loop_
_entity.id
_entity.type
_entity.pdbx_description
1 polymer ?
#
loop_
_entity_poly.entity_id
_entity_poly.type
_entity_poly.pdbx_seq_one_letter_code
_entity_poly.pdbx_strand_id
1 'polypeptide(L)'
;MSAANMLETSIVLSRVNDDVFSALFDELLEVMNVTIEPVTLEQAQIAREAHQRYGRGSRHRAHLNFGDCFAYALARVYDEPLLFVGDDFIHTDLRSALSPG
;
A
#
# COMPACT_ATOMS: atom_id res chain seq x y z
N MET A 1 -3.98 -2.30 -6.57
CA MET A 1 -4.08 -2.07 -5.09
C MET A 1 -4.27 -3.40 -4.40
N SER A 2 -3.57 -3.61 -3.30
CA SER A 2 -3.78 -4.80 -2.48
C SER A 2 -5.17 -4.78 -1.83
N ALA A 3 -5.81 -5.94 -1.78
CA ALA A 3 -7.10 -6.10 -1.08
C ALA A 3 -7.01 -5.69 0.39
N ALA A 4 -5.87 -5.91 1.03
CA ALA A 4 -5.64 -5.47 2.41
C ALA A 4 -5.64 -3.94 2.53
N ASN A 5 -5.03 -3.24 1.59
CA ASN A 5 -5.02 -1.78 1.57
C ASN A 5 -6.40 -1.20 1.23
N MET A 6 -7.14 -1.85 0.36
CA MET A 6 -8.52 -1.46 0.07
C MET A 6 -9.38 -1.52 1.34
N LEU A 7 -9.28 -2.61 2.10
CA LEU A 7 -10.00 -2.75 3.36
C LEU A 7 -9.59 -1.69 4.38
N GLU A 8 -8.30 -1.47 4.54
CA GLU A 8 -7.77 -0.45 5.45
C GLU A 8 -8.33 0.94 5.12
N THR A 9 -8.28 1.32 3.85
CA THR A 9 -8.82 2.60 3.39
C THR A 9 -10.32 2.70 3.64
N SER A 10 -11.07 1.63 3.36
CA SER A 10 -12.51 1.58 3.60
C SER A 10 -12.85 1.78 5.07
N ILE A 11 -12.08 1.18 5.97
CA ILE A 11 -12.27 1.34 7.42
C ILE A 11 -12.01 2.79 7.85
N VAL A 12 -10.95 3.40 7.37
CA VAL A 12 -10.62 4.80 7.68
C VAL A 12 -11.74 5.73 7.20
N LEU A 13 -12.21 5.56 5.98
CA LEU A 13 -13.27 6.39 5.42
C LEU A 13 -14.59 6.23 6.17
N SER A 14 -14.91 5.02 6.63
CA SER A 14 -16.12 4.78 7.41
C SER A 14 -16.12 5.49 8.77
N ARG A 15 -14.95 5.80 9.30
CA ARG A 15 -14.82 6.54 10.56
C ARG A 15 -14.99 8.04 10.41
N VAL A 16 -14.76 8.58 9.20
CA VAL A 16 -14.81 10.03 8.96
C VAL A 16 -16.24 10.50 8.64
N ASN A 17 -16.83 9.98 7.58
CA ASN A 17 -18.21 10.26 7.20
C ASN A 17 -18.64 9.23 6.16
N ASP A 18 -19.01 8.15 6.67
CA ASP A 18 -19.25 6.83 6.15
C ASP A 18 -19.78 6.72 4.73
N ASP A 19 -21.04 7.10 4.48
CA ASP A 19 -21.70 6.72 3.23
C ASP A 19 -21.18 7.48 2.01
N VAL A 20 -20.91 8.79 2.18
CA VAL A 20 -20.47 9.63 1.07
C VAL A 20 -19.05 9.27 0.64
N PHE A 21 -18.12 9.17 1.58
CA PHE A 21 -16.73 8.89 1.26
C PHE A 21 -16.54 7.45 0.78
N SER A 22 -17.28 6.51 1.34
CA SER A 22 -17.24 5.12 0.88
C SER A 22 -17.73 4.98 -0.56
N ALA A 23 -18.84 5.66 -0.91
CA ALA A 23 -19.35 5.66 -2.27
C ALA A 23 -18.39 6.33 -3.25
N LEU A 24 -17.76 7.44 -2.85
CA LEU A 24 -16.77 8.13 -3.67
C LEU A 24 -15.52 7.29 -3.89
N PHE A 25 -15.09 6.55 -2.88
CA PHE A 25 -13.96 5.65 -3.01
C PHE A 25 -14.23 4.52 -4.01
N ASP A 26 -15.39 3.89 -3.91
CA ASP A 26 -15.79 2.84 -4.84
C ASP A 26 -15.87 3.36 -6.28
N GLU A 27 -16.45 4.54 -6.47
CA GLU A 27 -16.53 5.19 -7.77
C GLU A 27 -15.14 5.52 -8.31
N LEU A 28 -14.25 6.02 -7.47
CA LEU A 28 -12.88 6.35 -7.87
C LEU A 28 -12.11 5.11 -8.33
N LEU A 29 -12.22 4.01 -7.60
CA LEU A 29 -11.59 2.75 -7.99
C LEU A 29 -12.07 2.29 -9.36
N GLU A 30 -13.37 2.43 -9.64
CA GLU A 30 -13.97 2.06 -10.91
C GLU A 30 -13.51 2.99 -12.03
N VAL A 31 -13.59 4.30 -11.84
CA VAL A 31 -13.23 5.32 -12.85
C VAL A 31 -11.75 5.21 -13.20
N MET A 32 -10.89 5.01 -12.23
CA MET A 32 -9.44 4.86 -12.45
C MET A 32 -9.06 3.44 -12.89
N ASN A 33 -10.01 2.55 -13.01
CA ASN A 33 -9.79 1.17 -13.42
C ASN A 33 -8.74 0.47 -12.55
N VAL A 34 -8.83 0.65 -11.25
CA VAL A 34 -7.92 0.04 -10.29
C VAL A 34 -8.26 -1.43 -10.11
N THR A 35 -7.28 -2.29 -10.32
CA THR A 35 -7.41 -3.72 -10.05
C THR A 35 -7.12 -3.99 -8.58
N ILE A 36 -8.02 -4.72 -7.93
CA ILE A 36 -7.83 -5.18 -6.56
C ILE A 36 -7.22 -6.57 -6.59
N GLU A 37 -6.00 -6.68 -6.05
CA GLU A 37 -5.24 -7.92 -6.04
C GLU A 37 -5.34 -8.63 -4.68
N PRO A 38 -5.57 -9.93 -4.66
CA PRO A 38 -5.61 -10.69 -3.41
C PRO A 38 -4.22 -10.72 -2.75
N VAL A 39 -4.21 -10.83 -1.43
CA VAL A 39 -2.97 -11.09 -0.69
C VAL A 39 -2.67 -12.58 -0.79
N THR A 40 -1.52 -12.90 -1.36
CA THR A 40 -1.05 -14.29 -1.49
C THR A 40 -0.06 -14.62 -0.39
N LEU A 41 0.24 -15.91 -0.22
CA LEU A 41 1.30 -16.33 0.71
C LEU A 41 2.64 -15.70 0.35
N GLU A 42 2.98 -15.66 -0.94
CA GLU A 42 4.21 -15.01 -1.40
C GLU A 42 4.26 -13.55 -0.99
N GLN A 43 3.17 -12.81 -1.19
CA GLN A 43 3.08 -11.41 -0.76
C GLN A 43 3.20 -11.27 0.75
N ALA A 44 2.58 -12.14 1.52
CA ALA A 44 2.68 -12.12 2.97
C ALA A 44 4.12 -12.36 3.45
N GLN A 45 4.85 -13.25 2.79
CA GLN A 45 6.25 -13.49 3.11
C GLN A 45 7.13 -12.29 2.79
N ILE A 46 6.91 -11.65 1.65
CA ILE A 46 7.62 -10.42 1.26
C ILE A 46 7.28 -9.28 2.22
N ALA A 47 6.01 -9.14 2.60
CA ALA A 47 5.58 -8.14 3.56
C ALA A 47 6.25 -8.32 4.92
N ARG A 48 6.39 -9.57 5.37
CA ARG A 48 7.09 -9.88 6.60
C ARG A 48 8.56 -9.45 6.55
N GLU A 49 9.25 -9.77 5.48
CA GLU A 49 10.64 -9.34 5.27
C GLU A 49 10.75 -7.81 5.19
N ALA A 50 9.82 -7.16 4.53
CA ALA A 50 9.77 -5.70 4.45
C ALA A 50 9.60 -5.08 5.83
N HIS A 51 8.74 -5.63 6.68
CA HIS A 51 8.57 -5.15 8.04
C HIS A 51 9.83 -5.33 8.88
N GLN A 52 10.50 -6.46 8.74
CA GLN A 52 11.76 -6.71 9.44
C GLN A 52 12.85 -5.72 9.02
N ARG A 53 12.88 -5.34 7.76
CA ARG A 53 13.92 -4.47 7.19
C ARG A 53 13.59 -2.99 7.31
N TYR A 54 12.36 -2.58 7.07
CA TYR A 54 11.93 -1.19 6.93
C TYR A 54 10.84 -0.78 7.92
N GLY A 55 10.31 -1.71 8.72
CA GLY A 55 9.13 -1.46 9.52
C GLY A 55 9.36 -0.58 10.73
N ARG A 56 8.26 -0.12 11.31
CA ARG A 56 8.28 0.58 12.59
C ARG A 56 8.86 -0.35 13.66
N GLY A 57 9.70 0.20 14.53
CA GLY A 57 10.41 -0.59 15.52
C GLY A 57 11.75 -1.13 15.03
N SER A 58 12.00 -1.15 13.71
CA SER A 58 13.35 -1.30 13.17
C SER A 58 14.08 0.04 13.28
N ARG A 59 15.39 0.02 13.11
CA ARG A 59 16.17 1.27 13.11
C ARG A 59 16.24 1.93 11.74
N HIS A 60 15.51 1.39 10.76
CA HIS A 60 15.52 1.90 9.40
C HIS A 60 14.62 3.15 9.30
N ARG A 61 15.03 4.13 8.46
CA ARG A 61 14.33 5.40 8.30
C ARG A 61 12.97 5.29 7.62
N ALA A 62 12.68 4.19 6.90
CA ALA A 62 11.43 4.03 6.20
C ALA A 62 10.22 3.92 7.13
N HIS A 63 10.35 3.24 8.28
CA HIS A 63 9.31 3.12 9.29
C HIS A 63 7.97 2.62 8.75
N LEU A 64 7.99 1.59 7.90
CA LEU A 64 6.76 1.05 7.31
C LEU A 64 5.81 0.53 8.38
N ASN A 65 4.55 0.90 8.30
CA ASN A 65 3.51 0.32 9.14
C ASN A 65 2.95 -0.96 8.53
N PHE A 66 1.99 -1.58 9.21
CA PHE A 66 1.38 -2.84 8.77
C PHE A 66 0.79 -2.74 7.36
N GLY A 67 0.00 -1.67 7.09
CA GLY A 67 -0.61 -1.47 5.77
C GLY A 67 0.42 -1.22 4.67
N ASP A 68 1.47 -0.47 4.98
CA ASP A 68 2.55 -0.17 4.02
C ASP A 68 3.23 -1.45 3.52
N CYS A 69 3.35 -2.47 4.38
CA CYS A 69 3.99 -3.72 4.02
C CYS A 69 3.24 -4.46 2.91
N PHE A 70 1.91 -4.37 2.87
CA PHE A 70 1.12 -4.98 1.79
C PHE A 70 1.31 -4.24 0.47
N ALA A 71 1.37 -2.91 0.50
CA ALA A 71 1.64 -2.12 -0.71
C ALA A 71 3.04 -2.41 -1.24
N TYR A 72 4.02 -2.49 -0.37
CA TYR A 72 5.39 -2.87 -0.72
C TYR A 72 5.42 -4.24 -1.39
N ALA A 73 4.79 -5.24 -0.77
CA ALA A 73 4.80 -6.62 -1.27
C ALA A 73 4.17 -6.72 -2.66
N LEU A 74 3.05 -6.02 -2.88
CA LEU A 74 2.38 -6.02 -4.18
C LEU A 74 3.27 -5.42 -5.27
N ALA A 75 3.90 -4.28 -4.99
CA ALA A 75 4.80 -3.63 -5.93
C ALA A 75 6.01 -4.52 -6.28
N ARG A 76 6.54 -5.22 -5.30
CA ARG A 76 7.67 -6.14 -5.50
C ARG A 76 7.29 -7.36 -6.35
N VAL A 77 6.14 -7.96 -6.10
CA VAL A 77 5.69 -9.15 -6.84
C VAL A 77 5.46 -8.83 -8.31
N TYR A 78 4.86 -7.69 -8.61
CA TYR A 78 4.58 -7.29 -9.98
C TYR A 78 5.68 -6.43 -10.60
N ASP A 79 6.73 -6.11 -9.85
CA ASP A 79 7.84 -5.25 -10.28
C ASP A 79 7.34 -3.92 -10.87
N GLU A 80 6.37 -3.32 -10.20
CA GLU A 80 5.77 -2.06 -10.62
C GLU A 80 6.15 -0.92 -9.68
N PRO A 81 6.26 0.32 -10.19
CA PRO A 81 6.47 1.48 -9.33
C PRO A 81 5.29 1.69 -8.39
N LEU A 82 5.56 2.14 -7.17
CA LEU A 82 4.55 2.46 -6.18
C LEU A 82 4.29 3.97 -6.20
N LEU A 83 3.00 4.35 -6.29
CA LEU A 83 2.58 5.72 -6.04
C LEU A 83 2.47 5.92 -4.53
N PHE A 84 3.25 6.84 -3.97
CA PHE A 84 3.23 7.11 -2.54
C PHE A 84 3.45 8.59 -2.25
N VAL A 85 2.99 9.00 -1.08
CA VAL A 85 3.16 10.34 -0.55
C VAL A 85 3.82 10.24 0.83
N GLY A 86 4.75 11.15 1.12
CA GLY A 86 5.51 11.12 2.35
C GLY A 86 6.82 10.35 2.22
N ASP A 87 7.44 10.03 3.34
CA ASP A 87 8.80 9.50 3.38
C ASP A 87 8.90 7.99 3.63
N ASP A 88 7.77 7.30 3.85
CA ASP A 88 7.79 5.90 4.28
C ASP A 88 8.46 4.98 3.27
N PHE A 89 8.17 5.18 1.97
CA PHE A 89 8.71 4.32 0.91
C PHE A 89 9.96 4.89 0.23
N ILE A 90 10.28 6.17 0.41
CA ILE A 90 11.43 6.80 -0.26
C ILE A 90 12.74 6.14 0.13
N HIS A 91 12.81 5.56 1.31
CA HIS A 91 13.98 4.88 1.85
C HIS A 91 14.01 3.39 1.59
N THR A 92 13.03 2.86 0.84
CA THR A 92 13.00 1.47 0.42
C THR A 92 13.59 1.31 -0.98
N ASP A 93 13.67 0.07 -1.45
CA ASP A 93 14.15 -0.25 -2.79
C ASP A 93 13.07 -0.13 -3.87
N LEU A 94 11.86 0.32 -3.52
CA LEU A 94 10.78 0.50 -4.49
C LEU A 94 10.97 1.74 -5.34
N ARG A 95 10.52 1.65 -6.61
CA ARG A 95 10.45 2.80 -7.51
C ARG A 95 9.16 3.56 -7.25
N SER A 96 9.24 4.90 -7.26
CA SER A 96 8.05 5.73 -7.21
C SER A 96 7.45 5.89 -8.61
N ALA A 97 6.12 5.85 -8.70
CA ALA A 97 5.39 6.13 -9.94
C ALA A 97 5.54 7.61 -10.37
N LEU A 98 5.92 8.48 -9.45
CA LEU A 98 6.13 9.91 -9.70
C LEU A 98 7.57 10.25 -10.10
N SER A 99 8.49 9.31 -9.97
CA SER A 99 9.90 9.54 -10.29
C SER A 99 10.17 9.25 -11.75
N PRO A 100 10.97 10.08 -12.46
CA PRO A 100 11.41 9.77 -13.81
C PRO A 100 12.42 8.61 -13.76
N GLY A 101 12.17 7.59 -14.53
CA GLY A 101 13.03 6.42 -14.65
C GLY A 101 12.80 5.34 -13.61
#